data_0c1012cac7b415fdee4a7dca14ab9d07
#
_entry.id   0c1012cac7b415fdee4a7dca14ab9d07
#
_cell.length_a   1.000
_cell.length_b   1.000
_cell.length_c   1.000
_cell.angle_alpha   90.00
_cell.angle_beta   90.00
_cell.angle_gamma   90.00
#
_symmetry.space_group_name_H-M   'P 1'
#
loop_
_entity.id
_entity.type
_entity.pdbx_description
1 polymer ?
#
loop_
_entity_poly.entity_id
_entity_poly.type
_entity_poly.pdbx_seq_one_letter_code
_entity_poly.pdbx_strand_id
1 'polypeptide(L)'
;MGGRDKGWVELHGRPLVERVLERFAPQVGQVLISANRNRERYAALGHEVIADVPPDYAGPLAGLHAALAHARFDLIATVPCDSPWLPLDLVQRLRGALEGSSAQIAVARSGGRLHPVFLLCRKSVAGQLQAYLAGGGRKAEGWCATLPCAQVDFDDPADAFRNVNTPEDLER
;
A
#
# COMPACT_ATOMS: atom_id res chain seq x y z
N MET A 1 11.75 8.87 13.68
CA MET A 1 12.43 9.55 12.54
C MET A 1 11.62 10.80 12.17
N GLY A 2 11.73 11.86 12.98
CA GLY A 2 10.90 13.06 12.90
C GLY A 2 10.97 13.81 11.57
N GLY A 3 9.87 13.83 10.83
CA GLY A 3 9.67 14.69 9.67
C GLY A 3 10.39 14.32 8.36
N ARG A 4 11.22 13.28 8.34
CA ARG A 4 11.87 12.81 7.11
C ARG A 4 10.87 12.03 6.25
N ASP A 5 10.99 12.19 4.93
CA ASP A 5 10.24 11.38 3.96
C ASP A 5 10.79 9.96 3.97
N LYS A 6 9.97 9.02 4.47
CA LYS A 6 10.38 7.63 4.70
C LYS A 6 10.81 6.90 3.44
N GLY A 7 10.18 7.19 2.30
CA GLY A 7 10.52 6.57 1.04
C GLY A 7 11.97 6.85 0.60
N TRP A 8 12.54 7.97 1.06
CA TRP A 8 13.91 8.39 0.72
C TRP A 8 14.93 8.03 1.79
N VAL A 9 14.56 7.31 2.84
CA VAL A 9 15.51 6.70 3.76
C VAL A 9 16.26 5.60 3.02
N GLU A 10 17.57 5.55 3.18
CA GLU A 10 18.42 4.58 2.49
C GLU A 10 18.63 3.32 3.35
N LEU A 11 18.47 2.17 2.73
CA LEU A 11 18.84 0.85 3.23
C LEU A 11 19.95 0.31 2.34
N HIS A 12 21.17 0.15 2.89
CA HIS A 12 22.38 -0.25 2.16
C HIS A 12 22.62 0.61 0.90
N GLY A 13 22.59 1.95 1.05
CA GLY A 13 22.88 2.91 -0.01
C GLY A 13 21.81 3.05 -1.10
N ARG A 14 20.60 2.48 -0.93
CA ARG A 14 19.49 2.64 -1.86
C ARG A 14 18.22 3.07 -1.13
N PRO A 15 17.45 4.06 -1.66
CA PRO A 15 16.18 4.49 -1.09
C PRO A 15 15.18 3.34 -0.92
N LEU A 16 14.42 3.36 0.17
CA LEU A 16 13.40 2.34 0.45
C LEU A 16 12.37 2.24 -0.66
N VAL A 17 11.92 3.37 -1.20
CA VAL A 17 10.94 3.41 -2.29
C VAL A 17 11.43 2.67 -3.54
N GLU A 18 12.72 2.78 -3.88
CA GLU A 18 13.29 2.07 -5.03
C GLU A 18 13.28 0.55 -4.82
N ARG A 19 13.58 0.09 -3.61
CA ARG A 19 13.52 -1.33 -3.25
C ARG A 19 12.10 -1.87 -3.29
N VAL A 20 11.13 -1.08 -2.80
CA VAL A 20 9.71 -1.43 -2.90
C VAL A 20 9.28 -1.52 -4.37
N LEU A 21 9.63 -0.53 -5.19
CA LEU A 21 9.29 -0.50 -6.62
C LEU A 21 9.89 -1.68 -7.38
N GLU A 22 11.14 -2.04 -7.11
CA GLU A 22 11.81 -3.20 -7.73
C GLU A 22 11.03 -4.51 -7.53
N ARG A 23 10.38 -4.66 -6.38
CA ARG A 23 9.59 -5.87 -6.05
C ARG A 23 8.11 -5.74 -6.44
N PHE A 24 7.55 -4.53 -6.39
CA PHE A 24 6.13 -4.31 -6.62
C PHE A 24 5.78 -4.05 -8.08
N ALA A 25 6.55 -3.23 -8.81
CA ALA A 25 6.24 -2.84 -10.17
C ALA A 25 6.09 -4.03 -11.15
N PRO A 26 6.88 -5.12 -11.05
CA PRO A 26 6.68 -6.28 -11.92
C PRO A 26 5.35 -7.03 -11.70
N GLN A 27 4.66 -6.79 -10.58
CA GLN A 27 3.42 -7.47 -10.22
C GLN A 27 2.15 -6.75 -10.73
N VAL A 28 2.30 -5.53 -11.29
CA VAL A 28 1.16 -4.65 -11.65
C VAL A 28 1.31 -4.03 -13.02
N GLY A 29 0.20 -3.69 -13.67
CA GLY A 29 0.19 -3.04 -14.99
C GLY A 29 0.32 -1.51 -14.94
N GLN A 30 0.18 -0.91 -13.76
CA GLN A 30 0.33 0.54 -13.50
C GLN A 30 0.84 0.74 -12.08
N VAL A 31 1.77 1.65 -11.91
CA VAL A 31 2.21 2.13 -10.59
C VAL A 31 1.81 3.59 -10.44
N LEU A 32 1.18 3.90 -9.31
CA LEU A 32 0.89 5.26 -8.86
C LEU A 32 1.62 5.50 -7.54
N ILE A 33 2.35 6.60 -7.43
CA ILE A 33 3.03 6.98 -6.19
C ILE A 33 2.22 8.09 -5.52
N SER A 34 1.60 7.82 -4.37
CA SER A 34 0.95 8.86 -3.57
C SER A 34 2.00 9.61 -2.76
N ALA A 35 2.18 10.89 -3.08
CA ALA A 35 3.13 11.76 -2.39
C ALA A 35 2.66 13.21 -2.37
N ASN A 36 2.63 13.80 -1.16
CA ASN A 36 2.29 15.21 -0.94
C ASN A 36 3.53 16.12 -0.89
N ARG A 37 4.73 15.51 -0.76
CA ARG A 37 6.03 16.19 -0.71
C ARG A 37 6.99 15.54 -1.68
N ASN A 38 8.06 16.25 -2.05
CA ASN A 38 9.13 15.74 -2.91
C ASN A 38 8.63 15.11 -4.24
N ARG A 39 7.51 15.62 -4.78
CA ARG A 39 6.81 15.03 -5.93
C ARG A 39 7.70 14.90 -7.16
N GLU A 40 8.53 15.91 -7.45
CA GLU A 40 9.48 15.88 -8.57
C GLU A 40 10.50 14.74 -8.42
N ARG A 41 10.99 14.53 -7.18
CA ARG A 41 11.92 13.44 -6.89
C ARG A 41 11.27 12.06 -7.06
N TYR A 42 10.01 11.91 -6.67
CA TYR A 42 9.25 10.68 -6.94
C TYR A 42 8.94 10.49 -8.43
N ALA A 43 8.63 11.56 -9.16
CA ALA A 43 8.38 11.50 -10.61
C ALA A 43 9.63 11.06 -11.39
N ALA A 44 10.83 11.38 -10.90
CA ALA A 44 12.09 10.93 -11.48
C ALA A 44 12.27 9.40 -11.45
N LEU A 45 11.48 8.67 -10.65
CA LEU A 45 11.42 7.21 -10.66
C LEU A 45 10.66 6.63 -11.85
N GLY A 46 10.11 7.48 -12.74
CA GLY A 46 9.43 7.06 -13.98
C GLY A 46 7.98 6.62 -13.79
N HIS A 47 7.35 6.94 -12.66
CA HIS A 47 5.95 6.62 -12.38
C HIS A 47 5.11 7.87 -12.14
N GLU A 48 3.80 7.75 -12.37
CA GLU A 48 2.85 8.82 -12.10
C GLU A 48 2.77 9.12 -10.60
N VAL A 49 2.88 10.41 -10.24
CA VAL A 49 2.80 10.87 -8.85
C VAL A 49 1.48 11.59 -8.64
N ILE A 50 0.68 11.09 -7.70
CA ILE A 50 -0.61 11.65 -7.31
C ILE A 50 -0.52 12.27 -5.92
N ALA A 51 -1.34 13.30 -5.67
CA ALA A 51 -1.50 13.89 -4.33
C ALA A 51 -2.79 13.39 -3.68
N ASP A 52 -2.81 13.37 -2.36
CA ASP A 52 -4.02 13.07 -1.60
C ASP A 52 -5.07 14.17 -1.83
N VAL A 53 -6.32 13.75 -2.04
CA VAL A 53 -7.46 14.66 -2.23
C VAL A 53 -8.63 14.13 -1.41
N PRO A 54 -9.23 14.97 -0.56
CA PRO A 54 -8.77 16.30 -0.11
C PRO A 54 -7.51 16.24 0.75
N PRO A 55 -6.74 17.34 0.80
CA PRO A 55 -5.44 17.36 1.51
C PRO A 55 -5.54 17.15 3.03
N ASP A 56 -6.74 17.28 3.59
CA ASP A 56 -7.01 17.07 5.02
C ASP A 56 -7.09 15.58 5.41
N TYR A 57 -7.16 14.69 4.44
CA TYR A 57 -7.11 13.26 4.72
C TYR A 57 -5.66 12.84 4.96
N ALA A 58 -5.40 12.33 6.17
CA ALA A 58 -4.09 11.83 6.55
C ALA A 58 -4.07 10.29 6.56
N GLY A 59 -2.93 9.71 6.18
CA GLY A 59 -2.68 8.28 6.28
C GLY A 59 -2.90 7.50 4.99
N PRO A 60 -2.71 6.17 5.03
CA PRO A 60 -2.65 5.32 3.83
C PRO A 60 -3.96 5.27 3.04
N LEU A 61 -5.11 5.50 3.69
CA LEU A 61 -6.40 5.50 3.00
C LEU A 61 -6.59 6.73 2.11
N ALA A 62 -5.94 7.86 2.39
CA ALA A 62 -5.98 9.04 1.54
C ALA A 62 -5.28 8.75 0.19
N GLY A 63 -4.11 8.12 0.24
CA GLY A 63 -3.42 7.66 -0.96
C GLY A 63 -4.22 6.65 -1.76
N LEU A 64 -4.88 5.68 -1.10
CA LEU A 64 -5.76 4.75 -1.79
C LEU A 64 -6.95 5.46 -2.44
N HIS A 65 -7.58 6.41 -1.75
CA HIS A 65 -8.70 7.19 -2.30
C HIS A 65 -8.29 7.94 -3.57
N ALA A 66 -7.14 8.62 -3.55
CA ALA A 66 -6.58 9.27 -4.72
C ALA A 66 -6.26 8.26 -5.84
N ALA A 67 -5.65 7.11 -5.50
CA ALA A 67 -5.33 6.08 -6.48
C ALA A 67 -6.56 5.50 -7.17
N LEU A 68 -7.67 5.30 -6.46
CA LEU A 68 -8.93 4.82 -7.02
C LEU A 68 -9.49 5.73 -8.13
N ALA A 69 -9.26 7.05 -8.02
CA ALA A 69 -9.67 8.02 -9.03
C ALA A 69 -8.76 7.98 -10.28
N HIS A 70 -7.46 7.71 -10.12
CA HIS A 70 -6.46 7.74 -11.20
C HIS A 70 -6.18 6.36 -11.83
N ALA A 71 -6.57 5.28 -11.18
CA ALA A 71 -6.30 3.93 -11.64
C ALA A 71 -7.02 3.62 -12.96
N ARG A 72 -6.28 3.03 -13.91
CA ARG A 72 -6.79 2.55 -15.20
C ARG A 72 -7.41 1.16 -15.13
N PHE A 73 -7.15 0.41 -14.05
CA PHE A 73 -7.58 -0.96 -13.87
C PHE A 73 -8.63 -1.07 -12.75
N ASP A 74 -9.40 -2.15 -12.77
CA ASP A 74 -10.48 -2.41 -11.79
C ASP A 74 -9.97 -2.97 -10.45
N LEU A 75 -8.74 -3.48 -10.43
CA LEU A 75 -8.09 -3.98 -9.22
C LEU A 75 -6.94 -3.07 -8.84
N ILE A 76 -6.93 -2.61 -7.61
CA ILE A 76 -5.92 -1.71 -7.06
C ILE A 76 -5.25 -2.37 -5.87
N ALA A 77 -3.93 -2.55 -5.96
CA ALA A 77 -3.10 -3.00 -4.86
C ALA A 77 -2.42 -1.82 -4.17
N THR A 78 -2.26 -1.89 -2.85
CA THR A 78 -1.48 -0.91 -2.08
C THR A 78 -0.34 -1.58 -1.33
N VAL A 79 0.79 -0.87 -1.26
CA VAL A 79 1.94 -1.23 -0.44
C VAL A 79 2.56 0.04 0.15
N PRO A 80 3.11 0.01 1.37
CA PRO A 80 3.80 1.15 1.94
C PRO A 80 5.21 1.28 1.34
N CYS A 81 5.72 2.51 1.27
CA CYS A 81 7.05 2.81 0.71
C CYS A 81 8.22 2.41 1.64
N ASP A 82 7.94 1.99 2.86
CA ASP A 82 8.92 1.64 3.89
C ASP A 82 9.00 0.14 4.21
N SER A 83 8.47 -0.73 3.33
CA SER A 83 8.50 -2.19 3.46
C SER A 83 9.23 -2.86 2.29
N PRO A 84 10.57 -2.82 2.28
CA PRO A 84 11.38 -3.21 1.13
C PRO A 84 11.42 -4.73 0.85
N TRP A 85 10.89 -5.55 1.76
CA TRP A 85 10.92 -7.03 1.64
C TRP A 85 9.59 -7.64 1.22
N LEU A 86 8.63 -6.85 0.72
CA LEU A 86 7.32 -7.35 0.31
C LEU A 86 7.44 -8.57 -0.63
N PRO A 87 6.53 -9.58 -0.55
CA PRO A 87 6.59 -10.79 -1.35
C PRO A 87 6.51 -10.52 -2.84
N LEU A 88 7.27 -11.28 -3.65
CA LEU A 88 7.25 -11.17 -5.12
C LEU A 88 5.96 -11.73 -5.75
N ASP A 89 5.16 -12.45 -4.99
CA ASP A 89 3.87 -13.04 -5.38
C ASP A 89 2.68 -12.39 -4.65
N LEU A 90 2.91 -11.23 -3.98
CA LEU A 90 1.91 -10.54 -3.16
C LEU A 90 0.61 -10.32 -3.92
N VAL A 91 0.69 -9.65 -5.07
CA VAL A 91 -0.50 -9.28 -5.86
C VAL A 91 -1.19 -10.51 -6.43
N GLN A 92 -0.44 -11.50 -6.88
CA GLN A 92 -1.00 -12.77 -7.40
C GLN A 92 -1.81 -13.49 -6.33
N ARG A 93 -1.30 -13.62 -5.10
CA ARG A 93 -1.99 -14.32 -4.00
C ARG A 93 -3.22 -13.56 -3.53
N LEU A 94 -3.10 -12.23 -3.35
CA LEU A 94 -4.25 -11.37 -3.00
C LEU A 94 -5.35 -11.45 -4.07
N ARG A 95 -4.95 -11.43 -5.34
CA ARG A 95 -5.89 -11.54 -6.47
C ARG A 95 -6.62 -12.87 -6.48
N GLY A 96 -5.90 -13.99 -6.32
CA GLY A 96 -6.50 -15.31 -6.27
C GLY A 96 -7.57 -15.44 -5.17
N ALA A 97 -7.31 -14.90 -3.98
CA ALA A 97 -8.27 -14.89 -2.87
C ALA A 97 -9.48 -13.98 -3.15
N LEU A 98 -9.25 -12.82 -3.77
CA LEU A 98 -10.33 -11.88 -4.12
C LEU A 98 -11.25 -12.44 -5.21
N GLU A 99 -10.67 -13.07 -6.24
CA GLU A 99 -11.43 -13.65 -7.36
C GLU A 99 -12.14 -14.96 -6.96
N GLY A 100 -11.55 -15.72 -6.03
CA GLY A 100 -12.11 -16.97 -5.51
C GLY A 100 -13.22 -16.81 -4.44
N SER A 101 -13.65 -15.58 -4.15
CA SER A 101 -14.62 -15.27 -3.10
C SER A 101 -15.56 -14.13 -3.48
N SER A 102 -16.56 -13.87 -2.63
CA SER A 102 -17.43 -12.69 -2.72
C SER A 102 -16.80 -11.43 -2.07
N ALA A 103 -15.53 -11.46 -1.70
CA ALA A 103 -14.84 -10.36 -1.05
C ALA A 103 -14.69 -9.15 -1.98
N GLN A 104 -14.73 -7.96 -1.39
CA GLN A 104 -14.45 -6.69 -2.07
C GLN A 104 -13.00 -6.25 -1.94
N ILE A 105 -12.34 -6.75 -0.89
CA ILE A 105 -10.92 -6.54 -0.61
C ILE A 105 -10.25 -7.85 -0.21
N ALA A 106 -8.95 -7.96 -0.47
CA ALA A 106 -8.08 -9.01 0.05
C ALA A 106 -6.92 -8.35 0.81
N VAL A 107 -6.60 -8.83 2.01
CA VAL A 107 -5.61 -8.24 2.92
C VAL A 107 -4.59 -9.29 3.31
N ALA A 108 -3.30 -8.91 3.28
CA ALA A 108 -2.22 -9.78 3.74
C ALA A 108 -2.27 -9.99 5.25
N ARG A 109 -1.97 -11.22 5.68
CA ARG A 109 -1.84 -11.62 7.07
C ARG A 109 -0.53 -12.40 7.26
N SER A 110 0.17 -12.17 8.36
CA SER A 110 1.31 -13.00 8.75
C SER A 110 1.41 -13.07 10.26
N GLY A 111 1.82 -14.21 10.80
CA GLY A 111 1.91 -14.43 12.25
C GLY A 111 0.61 -14.12 12.99
N GLY A 112 -0.55 -14.37 12.38
CA GLY A 112 -1.87 -14.07 12.94
C GLY A 112 -2.27 -12.59 12.90
N ARG A 113 -1.42 -11.68 12.38
CA ARG A 113 -1.67 -10.24 12.30
C ARG A 113 -2.04 -9.83 10.88
N LEU A 114 -3.08 -8.99 10.73
CA LEU A 114 -3.42 -8.33 9.47
C LEU A 114 -2.46 -7.16 9.17
N HIS A 115 -2.15 -6.99 7.89
CA HIS A 115 -1.37 -5.88 7.35
C HIS A 115 -2.25 -5.05 6.40
N PRO A 116 -3.16 -4.19 6.92
CA PRO A 116 -4.22 -3.56 6.13
C PRO A 116 -3.74 -2.51 5.12
N VAL A 117 -2.44 -2.20 5.12
CA VAL A 117 -1.79 -1.39 4.07
C VAL A 117 -1.26 -2.23 2.89
N PHE A 118 -1.21 -3.57 3.05
CA PHE A 118 -0.93 -4.53 1.99
C PHE A 118 -2.24 -5.18 1.59
N LEU A 119 -2.96 -4.51 0.71
CA LEU A 119 -4.28 -4.95 0.27
C LEU A 119 -4.42 -4.88 -1.24
N LEU A 120 -5.37 -5.66 -1.74
CA LEU A 120 -5.91 -5.54 -3.09
C LEU A 120 -7.42 -5.28 -2.96
N CYS A 121 -7.93 -4.28 -3.66
CA CYS A 121 -9.36 -3.98 -3.66
C CYS A 121 -9.92 -3.83 -5.08
N ARG A 122 -11.24 -3.99 -5.20
CA ARG A 122 -11.97 -3.63 -6.42
C ARG A 122 -12.17 -2.11 -6.48
N LYS A 123 -12.11 -1.53 -7.66
CA LYS A 123 -12.36 -0.09 -7.86
C LYS A 123 -13.76 0.32 -7.39
N SER A 124 -14.71 -0.60 -7.38
CA SER A 124 -16.09 -0.38 -6.90
C SER A 124 -16.20 0.02 -5.42
N VAL A 125 -15.16 -0.18 -4.60
CA VAL A 125 -15.16 0.25 -3.18
C VAL A 125 -14.94 1.76 -2.99
N ALA A 126 -14.68 2.51 -4.06
CA ALA A 126 -14.36 3.94 -3.98
C ALA A 126 -15.41 4.75 -3.19
N GLY A 127 -16.70 4.52 -3.44
CA GLY A 127 -17.79 5.20 -2.72
C GLY A 127 -17.82 4.85 -1.22
N GLN A 128 -17.57 3.59 -0.86
CA GLN A 128 -17.51 3.15 0.54
C GLN A 128 -16.30 3.75 1.26
N LEU A 129 -15.13 3.83 0.57
CA LEU A 129 -13.95 4.48 1.14
C LEU A 129 -14.19 5.98 1.35
N GLN A 130 -14.79 6.66 0.37
CA GLN A 130 -15.14 8.07 0.50
C GLN A 130 -16.09 8.32 1.68
N ALA A 131 -17.13 7.51 1.83
CA ALA A 131 -18.08 7.62 2.95
C ALA A 131 -17.38 7.40 4.30
N TYR A 132 -16.49 6.40 4.40
CA TYR A 132 -15.71 6.13 5.62
C TYR A 132 -14.82 7.33 6.00
N LEU A 133 -14.11 7.91 5.02
CA LEU A 133 -13.24 9.07 5.24
C LEU A 133 -14.04 10.33 5.62
N ALA A 134 -15.18 10.57 4.97
CA ALA A 134 -16.10 11.67 5.26
C ALA A 134 -16.70 11.56 6.68
N GLY A 135 -16.95 10.33 7.16
CA GLY A 135 -17.37 10.03 8.52
C GLY A 135 -16.28 10.16 9.58
N GLY A 136 -15.08 10.63 9.22
CA GLY A 136 -13.96 10.82 10.15
C GLY A 136 -13.08 9.58 10.34
N GLY A 137 -13.34 8.48 9.62
CA GLY A 137 -12.50 7.28 9.63
C GLY A 137 -11.11 7.58 9.05
N ARG A 138 -10.06 7.00 9.66
CA ARG A 138 -8.66 7.21 9.22
C ARG A 138 -7.82 5.93 9.23
N LYS A 139 -8.21 4.95 10.05
CA LYS A 139 -7.46 3.70 10.22
C LYS A 139 -7.81 2.72 9.11
N ALA A 140 -6.81 2.19 8.40
CA ALA A 140 -7.00 1.20 7.36
C ALA A 140 -7.66 -0.09 7.88
N GLU A 141 -7.29 -0.54 9.07
CA GLU A 141 -7.91 -1.70 9.74
C GLU A 141 -9.42 -1.50 9.96
N GLY A 142 -9.81 -0.31 10.46
CA GLY A 142 -11.22 0.01 10.67
C GLY A 142 -12.02 0.02 9.37
N TRP A 143 -11.44 0.54 8.28
CA TRP A 143 -12.09 0.50 6.97
C TRP A 143 -12.21 -0.93 6.45
N CYS A 144 -11.16 -1.73 6.52
CA CYS A 144 -11.19 -3.14 6.10
C CYS A 144 -12.27 -3.93 6.85
N ALA A 145 -12.51 -3.63 8.12
CA ALA A 145 -13.56 -4.28 8.92
C ALA A 145 -15.00 -3.93 8.47
N THR A 146 -15.20 -2.89 7.65
CA THR A 146 -16.51 -2.50 7.11
C THR A 146 -16.89 -3.23 5.81
N LEU A 147 -15.98 -4.03 5.25
CA LEU A 147 -16.14 -4.65 3.93
C LEU A 147 -15.99 -6.18 4.00
N PRO A 148 -16.63 -6.93 3.09
CA PRO A 148 -16.30 -8.33 2.86
C PRO A 148 -14.81 -8.46 2.49
N CYS A 149 -14.03 -9.08 3.37
CA CYS A 149 -12.57 -9.13 3.32
C CYS A 149 -12.07 -10.57 3.26
N ALA A 150 -11.28 -10.91 2.23
CA ALA A 150 -10.49 -12.13 2.19
C ALA A 150 -9.15 -11.88 2.90
N GLN A 151 -8.80 -12.75 3.84
CA GLN A 151 -7.49 -12.72 4.50
C GLN A 151 -6.56 -13.73 3.84
N VAL A 152 -5.36 -13.30 3.50
CA VAL A 152 -4.39 -14.13 2.78
C VAL A 152 -3.14 -14.30 3.63
N ASP A 153 -2.85 -15.52 4.04
CA ASP A 153 -1.68 -15.83 4.87
C ASP A 153 -0.38 -15.77 4.06
N PHE A 154 0.63 -15.13 4.65
CA PHE A 154 1.98 -15.01 4.15
C PHE A 154 2.97 -15.36 5.29
N ASP A 155 2.93 -16.58 5.75
CA ASP A 155 3.78 -16.99 6.87
C ASP A 155 5.24 -17.29 6.43
N ASP A 156 5.51 -17.31 5.15
CA ASP A 156 6.84 -17.38 4.54
C ASP A 156 7.09 -16.15 3.63
N PRO A 157 8.11 -15.35 3.88
CA PRO A 157 9.06 -15.23 5.01
C PRO A 157 8.55 -14.32 6.15
N ALA A 158 8.99 -14.58 7.37
CA ALA A 158 8.53 -13.91 8.60
C ALA A 158 8.68 -12.36 8.59
N ASP A 159 9.60 -11.82 7.80
CA ASP A 159 9.92 -10.39 7.72
C ASP A 159 9.27 -9.66 6.52
N ALA A 160 8.47 -10.33 5.71
CA ALA A 160 7.93 -9.80 4.44
C ALA A 160 7.17 -8.48 4.57
N PHE A 161 6.53 -8.23 5.69
CA PHE A 161 5.71 -7.03 5.94
C PHE A 161 6.33 -6.07 6.97
N ARG A 162 7.62 -6.26 7.26
CA ARG A 162 8.32 -5.38 8.20
C ARG A 162 8.56 -4.01 7.59
N ASN A 163 8.19 -2.97 8.35
CA ASN A 163 8.52 -1.59 8.03
C ASN A 163 9.92 -1.26 8.55
N VAL A 164 10.64 -0.44 7.81
CA VAL A 164 11.88 0.18 8.27
C VAL A 164 11.53 1.49 8.98
N ASN A 165 11.56 1.49 10.31
CA ASN A 165 11.14 2.64 11.13
C ASN A 165 12.28 3.23 11.97
N THR A 166 13.32 2.47 12.26
CA THR A 166 14.41 2.84 13.15
C THR A 166 15.77 2.71 12.45
N PRO A 167 16.82 3.39 12.95
CA PRO A 167 18.16 3.18 12.43
C PRO A 167 18.64 1.71 12.54
N GLU A 168 18.23 1.01 13.58
CA GLU A 168 18.58 -0.40 13.82
C GLU A 168 17.95 -1.33 12.75
N ASP A 169 16.81 -0.93 12.16
CA ASP A 169 16.21 -1.66 11.04
C ASP A 169 17.04 -1.55 9.75
N LEU A 170 17.90 -0.54 9.66
CA LEU A 170 18.78 -0.30 8.50
C LEU A 170 20.08 -1.12 8.55
N GLU A 171 20.42 -1.68 9.72
CA GLU A 171 21.66 -2.46 9.94
C GLU A 171 21.46 -3.96 9.73
N ARG A 172 20.23 -4.40 9.49
CA ARG A 172 19.85 -5.80 9.24
C ARG A 172 19.58 -6.04 7.76
#